data_de62ca6694e3342cade1205be616c699
#
_entry.id   de62ca6694e3342cade1205be616c699
#
_cell.length_a   1.000
_cell.length_b   1.000
_cell.length_c   1.000
_cell.angle_alpha   90.00
_cell.angle_beta   90.00
_cell.angle_gamma   90.00
#
_symmetry.space_group_name_H-M   'P 1'
#
loop_
_entity.id
_entity.type
_entity.pdbx_description
1 polymer ?
#
loop_
_entity_poly.entity_id
_entity_poly.type
_entity_poly.pdbx_seq_one_letter_code
_entity_poly.pdbx_strand_id
1 'polypeptide(L)'
;MKYVNIMIRSRFHNFKYFHILGLFVFSVFAFNVGCSNPFATANTPDQIRLGTFNLQNFDGLNTAKVDAVSQIIERNFDVIGLQEVSPVAAEKLKEKLNKSQKWNFILGESGNKQRVALFYRQDEVAAQKVTEWKQVNITGTLRSPLVTYIKAGQKFDFTLVIVHQKGSGGAEADRLRQQQSDLLRKEVDQYQKNSQSDPDLILLGDFNSPSWADQNRGLRDAPLIFLTRSVETNAQENCLKKRGQPKTPEGRPRYSNRGTGCVIDHIAVSKSPKGAEEEYIPQSLQILDPQKDLGFNSDRTYFAKVSDHLPVRAIFRTK
;
A
#
# COMPACT_ATOMS: atom_id res chain seq x y z
N MET A 1 -46.56 -14.90 37.10
CA MET A 1 -46.94 -16.25 37.56
C MET A 1 -45.96 -17.29 37.06
N LYS A 2 -45.40 -18.01 38.05
CA LYS A 2 -44.67 -19.29 38.05
C LYS A 2 -43.29 -19.35 37.41
N TYR A 3 -42.31 -19.28 38.30
CA TYR A 3 -40.96 -19.83 38.19
C TYR A 3 -40.99 -21.35 38.21
N VAL A 4 -40.14 -22.00 37.42
CA VAL A 4 -39.81 -23.42 37.60
C VAL A 4 -38.30 -23.53 37.75
N ASN A 5 -37.84 -23.78 38.98
CA ASN A 5 -36.48 -24.19 39.32
C ASN A 5 -36.35 -25.71 39.09
N ILE A 6 -35.35 -26.13 38.36
CA ILE A 6 -34.94 -27.54 38.32
C ILE A 6 -33.52 -27.64 38.90
N MET A 7 -33.47 -28.24 40.07
CA MET A 7 -32.26 -28.63 40.82
C MET A 7 -31.91 -30.07 40.40
N ILE A 8 -30.72 -30.28 39.89
CA ILE A 8 -30.20 -31.64 39.67
C ILE A 8 -29.06 -31.89 40.66
N ARG A 9 -29.29 -32.86 41.53
CA ARG A 9 -28.38 -33.34 42.55
C ARG A 9 -27.26 -34.24 41.98
N SER A 10 -26.06 -33.98 42.40
CA SER A 10 -24.90 -34.86 42.26
C SER A 10 -25.05 -36.15 43.05
N ARG A 11 -24.67 -37.28 42.46
CA ARG A 11 -24.35 -38.50 43.18
C ARG A 11 -22.89 -38.88 42.94
N PHE A 12 -22.14 -38.82 44.00
CA PHE A 12 -20.80 -39.44 44.10
C PHE A 12 -20.95 -40.95 44.20
N HIS A 13 -20.17 -41.70 43.41
CA HIS A 13 -19.84 -43.08 43.69
C HIS A 13 -18.35 -43.27 43.65
N ASN A 14 -17.80 -43.71 44.78
CA ASN A 14 -16.44 -44.16 45.02
C ASN A 14 -16.12 -45.38 44.16
N PHE A 15 -14.98 -45.40 43.48
CA PHE A 15 -14.32 -46.62 43.08
C PHE A 15 -12.86 -46.63 43.51
N LYS A 16 -12.48 -47.73 44.16
CA LYS A 16 -11.20 -48.03 44.79
C LYS A 16 -10.10 -48.33 43.78
N TYR A 17 -8.90 -47.99 44.17
CA TYR A 17 -7.60 -48.31 43.69
C TYR A 17 -7.41 -49.64 42.97
N PHE A 18 -6.78 -49.59 41.79
CA PHE A 18 -5.94 -50.65 41.27
C PHE A 18 -4.63 -50.03 40.71
N HIS A 19 -3.51 -50.31 41.36
CA HIS A 19 -2.17 -49.98 40.89
C HIS A 19 -1.78 -50.97 39.79
N ILE A 20 -1.60 -50.50 38.58
CA ILE A 20 -0.83 -51.20 37.54
C ILE A 20 0.26 -50.23 37.09
N LEU A 21 1.49 -50.61 37.44
CA LEU A 21 2.74 -49.95 37.06
C LEU A 21 3.03 -50.35 35.60
N GLY A 22 2.59 -49.50 34.65
CA GLY A 22 2.95 -49.63 33.24
C GLY A 22 3.98 -48.61 32.89
N LEU A 23 5.23 -49.03 32.67
CA LEU A 23 6.29 -48.19 32.10
C LEU A 23 5.90 -47.83 30.65
N PHE A 24 5.35 -46.64 30.42
CA PHE A 24 5.23 -46.06 29.07
C PHE A 24 6.48 -45.24 28.79
N VAL A 25 7.38 -45.81 27.97
CA VAL A 25 8.46 -45.05 27.34
C VAL A 25 7.82 -44.15 26.31
N PHE A 26 7.63 -42.87 26.67
CA PHE A 26 7.26 -41.84 25.70
C PHE A 26 8.50 -41.49 24.87
N SER A 27 8.62 -42.08 23.69
CA SER A 27 9.50 -41.55 22.65
C SER A 27 8.95 -40.21 22.19
N VAL A 28 9.53 -39.12 22.72
CA VAL A 28 9.28 -37.76 22.23
C VAL A 28 9.94 -37.66 20.87
N PHE A 29 9.19 -37.98 19.81
CA PHE A 29 9.52 -37.50 18.47
C PHE A 29 9.33 -35.99 18.49
N ALA A 30 10.41 -35.24 18.72
CA ALA A 30 10.48 -33.84 18.44
C ALA A 30 10.37 -33.67 16.91
N PHE A 31 9.15 -33.48 16.41
CA PHE A 31 8.96 -32.90 15.10
C PHE A 31 9.47 -31.46 15.19
N ASN A 32 10.73 -31.27 14.79
CA ASN A 32 11.21 -29.97 14.38
C ASN A 32 10.41 -29.56 13.12
N VAL A 33 9.19 -29.09 13.31
CA VAL A 33 8.53 -28.23 12.32
C VAL A 33 9.36 -26.96 12.33
N GLY A 34 10.33 -26.88 11.43
CA GLY A 34 11.06 -25.66 11.17
C GLY A 34 10.05 -24.61 10.75
N CYS A 35 9.56 -23.81 11.70
CA CYS A 35 8.93 -22.55 11.39
C CYS A 35 10.00 -21.72 10.68
N SER A 36 10.05 -21.80 9.36
CA SER A 36 10.79 -20.84 8.56
C SER A 36 10.21 -19.47 8.92
N ASN A 37 11.01 -18.67 9.61
CA ASN A 37 10.63 -17.30 9.94
C ASN A 37 10.40 -16.57 8.60
N PRO A 38 9.17 -16.19 8.23
CA PRO A 38 8.90 -15.53 6.95
C PRO A 38 9.61 -14.18 6.83
N PHE A 39 10.20 -13.70 7.93
CA PHE A 39 10.95 -12.46 8.02
C PHE A 39 12.48 -12.64 8.03
N ALA A 40 12.99 -13.86 7.79
CA ALA A 40 14.44 -14.08 7.63
C ALA A 40 14.85 -13.65 6.20
N THR A 41 15.42 -12.45 6.06
CA THR A 41 15.95 -11.93 4.80
C THR A 41 17.48 -12.14 4.76
N ALA A 42 17.99 -12.81 3.72
CA ALA A 42 19.39 -13.20 3.64
C ALA A 42 20.34 -12.02 3.26
N ASN A 43 19.86 -10.99 2.56
CA ASN A 43 20.62 -9.79 2.19
C ASN A 43 19.68 -8.59 2.21
N THR A 44 19.72 -7.83 3.28
CA THR A 44 18.87 -6.65 3.40
C THR A 44 19.61 -5.42 2.87
N PRO A 45 19.07 -4.73 1.87
CA PRO A 45 19.68 -3.50 1.37
C PRO A 45 19.67 -2.41 2.45
N ASP A 46 20.57 -1.45 2.33
CA ASP A 46 20.64 -0.30 3.24
C ASP A 46 19.50 0.69 3.00
N GLN A 47 18.80 0.53 1.90
CA GLN A 47 17.73 1.40 1.43
C GLN A 47 16.70 0.60 0.64
N ILE A 48 15.43 1.02 0.71
CA ILE A 48 14.37 0.54 -0.15
C ILE A 48 13.76 1.67 -0.99
N ARG A 49 13.35 1.33 -2.21
CA ARG A 49 12.63 2.20 -3.13
C ARG A 49 11.14 1.89 -3.02
N LEU A 50 10.43 2.76 -2.34
CA LEU A 50 8.99 2.63 -2.11
C LEU A 50 8.22 3.58 -3.02
N GLY A 51 7.08 3.15 -3.58
CA GLY A 51 6.29 4.05 -4.39
C GLY A 51 4.87 3.63 -4.67
N THR A 52 4.23 4.42 -5.54
CA THR A 52 2.84 4.21 -5.97
C THR A 52 2.69 4.44 -7.47
N PHE A 53 1.76 3.71 -8.09
CA PHE A 53 1.45 3.86 -9.50
C PHE A 53 0.02 3.40 -9.83
N ASN A 54 -0.82 4.31 -10.27
CA ASN A 54 -2.11 3.97 -10.84
C ASN A 54 -1.91 3.48 -12.29
N LEU A 55 -2.36 2.25 -12.58
CA LEU A 55 -2.13 1.56 -13.86
C LEU A 55 -3.26 1.77 -14.87
N GLN A 56 -4.22 2.60 -14.59
CA GLN A 56 -5.35 2.91 -15.46
C GLN A 56 -6.02 1.68 -16.09
N ASN A 57 -7.01 1.12 -15.40
CA ASN A 57 -7.78 -0.05 -15.87
C ASN A 57 -6.90 -1.25 -16.28
N PHE A 58 -5.96 -1.63 -15.42
CA PHE A 58 -5.02 -2.71 -15.71
C PHE A 58 -5.69 -4.09 -15.56
N ASP A 59 -6.12 -4.66 -16.69
CA ASP A 59 -6.80 -5.96 -16.78
C ASP A 59 -5.86 -7.13 -17.09
N GLY A 60 -4.62 -6.85 -17.52
CA GLY A 60 -3.62 -7.84 -17.91
C GLY A 60 -3.84 -8.47 -19.29
N LEU A 61 -4.79 -7.98 -20.11
CA LEU A 61 -5.04 -8.52 -21.45
C LEU A 61 -4.02 -8.02 -22.47
N ASN A 62 -3.54 -6.80 -22.30
CA ASN A 62 -2.53 -6.21 -23.16
C ASN A 62 -1.12 -6.58 -22.69
N THR A 63 -0.47 -7.53 -23.39
CA THR A 63 0.88 -8.01 -23.05
C THR A 63 1.93 -6.92 -23.12
N ALA A 64 1.86 -5.99 -24.07
CA ALA A 64 2.80 -4.87 -24.19
C ALA A 64 2.69 -3.93 -22.99
N LYS A 65 1.48 -3.71 -22.45
CA LYS A 65 1.28 -2.96 -21.21
C LYS A 65 1.87 -3.69 -20.01
N VAL A 66 1.65 -5.01 -19.90
CA VAL A 66 2.26 -5.85 -18.86
C VAL A 66 3.78 -5.77 -18.91
N ASP A 67 4.37 -5.85 -20.09
CA ASP A 67 5.82 -5.75 -20.30
C ASP A 67 6.37 -4.37 -19.90
N ALA A 68 5.69 -3.30 -20.29
CA ALA A 68 6.09 -1.93 -19.94
C ALA A 68 5.99 -1.68 -18.43
N VAL A 69 4.88 -2.10 -17.81
CA VAL A 69 4.67 -1.96 -16.36
C VAL A 69 5.72 -2.75 -15.57
N SER A 70 6.01 -4.01 -15.98
CA SER A 70 7.04 -4.81 -15.31
C SER A 70 8.41 -4.15 -15.37
N GLN A 71 8.84 -3.62 -16.53
CA GLN A 71 10.11 -2.90 -16.66
C GLN A 71 10.19 -1.64 -15.78
N ILE A 72 9.09 -0.88 -15.67
CA ILE A 72 9.03 0.28 -14.77
C ILE A 72 9.23 -0.16 -13.33
N ILE A 73 8.54 -1.22 -12.90
CA ILE A 73 8.60 -1.72 -11.53
C ILE A 73 10.00 -2.25 -11.20
N GLU A 74 10.53 -3.16 -12.00
CA GLU A 74 11.85 -3.78 -11.77
C GLU A 74 12.98 -2.76 -11.62
N ARG A 75 12.97 -1.73 -12.48
CA ARG A 75 14.04 -0.72 -12.48
C ARG A 75 13.96 0.25 -11.30
N ASN A 76 12.76 0.50 -10.78
CA ASN A 76 12.54 1.66 -9.94
C ASN A 76 12.07 1.36 -8.53
N PHE A 77 11.60 0.14 -8.23
CA PHE A 77 10.95 -0.15 -6.96
C PHE A 77 11.42 -1.46 -6.35
N ASP A 78 11.31 -1.53 -5.04
CA ASP A 78 11.44 -2.75 -4.23
C ASP A 78 10.09 -3.07 -3.56
N VAL A 79 9.30 -2.02 -3.30
CA VAL A 79 7.94 -2.07 -2.77
C VAL A 79 7.09 -1.04 -3.52
N ILE A 80 5.93 -1.44 -4.03
CA ILE A 80 5.05 -0.52 -4.76
C ILE A 80 3.57 -0.82 -4.50
N GLY A 81 2.81 0.25 -4.18
CA GLY A 81 1.36 0.23 -4.17
C GLY A 81 0.80 0.53 -5.56
N LEU A 82 -0.01 -0.37 -6.09
CA LEU A 82 -0.64 -0.22 -7.39
C LEU A 82 -2.14 0.04 -7.24
N GLN A 83 -2.70 0.84 -8.16
CA GLN A 83 -4.13 1.10 -8.24
C GLN A 83 -4.68 0.65 -9.59
N GLU A 84 -5.98 0.36 -9.63
CA GLU A 84 -6.73 -0.10 -10.79
C GLU A 84 -6.27 -1.44 -11.36
N VAL A 85 -5.89 -2.36 -10.49
CA VAL A 85 -5.39 -3.69 -10.87
C VAL A 85 -6.49 -4.75 -10.77
N SER A 86 -6.73 -5.51 -11.83
CA SER A 86 -7.59 -6.69 -11.75
C SER A 86 -6.83 -7.89 -11.14
N PRO A 87 -7.55 -8.88 -10.56
CA PRO A 87 -6.90 -10.10 -10.06
C PRO A 87 -6.06 -10.81 -11.13
N VAL A 88 -6.56 -10.91 -12.35
CA VAL A 88 -5.86 -11.55 -13.48
C VAL A 88 -4.59 -10.77 -13.84
N ALA A 89 -4.66 -9.43 -13.83
CA ALA A 89 -3.52 -8.59 -14.10
C ALA A 89 -2.42 -8.72 -13.03
N ALA A 90 -2.82 -8.85 -11.76
CA ALA A 90 -1.86 -9.04 -10.67
C ALA A 90 -1.05 -10.33 -10.83
N GLU A 91 -1.71 -11.45 -11.17
CA GLU A 91 -1.01 -12.72 -11.42
C GLU A 91 -0.08 -12.66 -12.63
N LYS A 92 -0.54 -12.09 -13.76
CA LYS A 92 0.30 -11.94 -14.96
C LYS A 92 1.51 -11.04 -14.72
N LEU A 93 1.32 -9.95 -13.98
CA LEU A 93 2.41 -9.04 -13.62
C LEU A 93 3.43 -9.75 -12.72
N LYS A 94 2.98 -10.50 -11.71
CA LYS A 94 3.85 -11.33 -10.86
C LYS A 94 4.61 -12.35 -11.68
N GLU A 95 3.94 -13.08 -12.56
CA GLU A 95 4.58 -14.05 -13.46
C GLU A 95 5.69 -13.40 -14.31
N LYS A 96 5.41 -12.20 -14.84
CA LYS A 96 6.40 -11.46 -15.63
C LYS A 96 7.59 -11.01 -14.80
N LEU A 97 7.36 -10.42 -13.63
CA LEU A 97 8.39 -9.94 -12.71
C LEU A 97 9.26 -11.10 -12.18
N ASN A 98 8.68 -12.28 -11.96
CA ASN A 98 9.41 -13.46 -11.49
C ASN A 98 10.37 -14.09 -12.51
N LYS A 99 10.44 -13.54 -13.72
CA LYS A 99 11.46 -13.95 -14.69
C LYS A 99 12.86 -13.43 -14.36
N SER A 100 12.94 -12.32 -13.62
CA SER A 100 14.19 -11.67 -13.25
C SER A 100 14.49 -11.72 -11.75
N GLN A 101 13.49 -11.57 -10.91
CA GLN A 101 13.62 -11.44 -9.45
C GLN A 101 12.40 -12.03 -8.76
N LYS A 102 12.52 -12.37 -7.47
CA LYS A 102 11.41 -12.94 -6.70
C LYS A 102 10.44 -11.85 -6.24
N TRP A 103 9.32 -11.73 -6.92
CA TRP A 103 8.24 -10.83 -6.55
C TRP A 103 7.03 -11.58 -5.98
N ASN A 104 6.34 -10.95 -5.07
CA ASN A 104 5.02 -11.36 -4.62
C ASN A 104 4.08 -10.17 -4.54
N PHE A 105 2.78 -10.43 -4.34
CA PHE A 105 1.81 -9.38 -4.18
C PHE A 105 0.75 -9.73 -3.12
N ILE A 106 0.10 -8.69 -2.61
CA ILE A 106 -1.10 -8.75 -1.78
C ILE A 106 -2.15 -7.91 -2.47
N LEU A 107 -3.32 -8.50 -2.74
CA LEU A 107 -4.41 -7.85 -3.44
C LEU A 107 -5.52 -7.44 -2.46
N GLY A 108 -6.05 -6.23 -2.60
CA GLY A 108 -7.25 -5.79 -1.89
C GLY A 108 -8.49 -6.55 -2.36
N GLU A 109 -9.50 -6.62 -1.51
CA GLU A 109 -10.75 -7.38 -1.78
C GLU A 109 -11.80 -6.52 -2.48
N SER A 110 -11.83 -5.22 -2.18
CA SER A 110 -12.79 -4.26 -2.72
C SER A 110 -12.38 -3.68 -4.07
N GLY A 111 -13.33 -3.10 -4.81
CA GLY A 111 -13.08 -2.42 -6.09
C GLY A 111 -13.26 -3.29 -7.33
N ASN A 112 -13.83 -4.51 -7.21
CA ASN A 112 -14.13 -5.40 -8.34
C ASN A 112 -12.91 -5.65 -9.25
N LYS A 113 -12.93 -5.09 -10.46
CA LYS A 113 -11.83 -5.20 -11.44
C LYS A 113 -10.75 -4.13 -11.27
N GLN A 114 -10.96 -3.13 -10.41
CA GLN A 114 -10.04 -2.01 -10.18
C GLN A 114 -9.63 -1.97 -8.72
N ARG A 115 -8.87 -2.97 -8.29
CA ARG A 115 -8.42 -3.12 -6.91
C ARG A 115 -7.14 -2.34 -6.64
N VAL A 116 -6.81 -2.20 -5.37
CA VAL A 116 -5.47 -1.80 -4.94
C VAL A 116 -4.64 -3.06 -4.69
N ALA A 117 -3.33 -2.98 -4.94
CA ALA A 117 -2.41 -4.09 -4.73
C ALA A 117 -1.07 -3.60 -4.19
N LEU A 118 -0.45 -4.39 -3.33
CA LEU A 118 0.95 -4.27 -2.97
C LEU A 118 1.76 -5.26 -3.81
N PHE A 119 2.84 -4.81 -4.44
CA PHE A 119 3.89 -5.67 -5.01
C PHE A 119 5.21 -5.43 -4.29
N TYR A 120 5.97 -6.50 -4.02
CA TYR A 120 7.23 -6.39 -3.26
C TYR A 120 8.23 -7.49 -3.65
N ARG A 121 9.53 -7.17 -3.55
CA ARG A 121 10.64 -8.11 -3.75
C ARG A 121 10.82 -8.97 -2.51
N GLN A 122 10.59 -10.29 -2.64
CA GLN A 122 10.61 -11.23 -1.50
C GLN A 122 12.00 -11.49 -0.92
N ASP A 123 13.04 -11.23 -1.68
CA ASP A 123 14.44 -11.37 -1.26
C ASP A 123 14.95 -10.16 -0.45
N GLU A 124 14.23 -9.06 -0.45
CA GLU A 124 14.60 -7.82 0.26
C GLU A 124 13.58 -7.42 1.33
N VAL A 125 12.31 -7.80 1.12
CA VAL A 125 11.19 -7.32 1.93
C VAL A 125 10.26 -8.47 2.27
N ALA A 126 9.83 -8.55 3.51
CA ALA A 126 8.71 -9.40 3.92
C ALA A 126 7.45 -8.54 4.12
N ALA A 127 6.31 -9.03 3.64
CA ALA A 127 5.04 -8.32 3.76
C ALA A 127 3.90 -9.27 4.10
N GLN A 128 2.94 -8.78 4.90
CA GLN A 128 1.70 -9.49 5.22
C GLN A 128 0.51 -8.54 5.22
N LYS A 129 -0.66 -9.05 4.80
CA LYS A 129 -1.91 -8.32 4.94
C LYS A 129 -2.31 -8.24 6.42
N VAL A 130 -2.62 -7.03 6.89
CA VAL A 130 -3.17 -6.81 8.23
C VAL A 130 -4.69 -6.74 8.16
N THR A 131 -5.23 -5.83 7.33
CA THR A 131 -6.66 -5.60 7.18
C THR A 131 -6.97 -4.75 5.95
N GLU A 132 -8.23 -4.34 5.84
CA GLU A 132 -8.66 -3.21 4.99
C GLU A 132 -9.49 -2.25 5.85
N TRP A 133 -9.28 -0.95 5.67
CA TRP A 133 -10.11 0.07 6.33
C TRP A 133 -11.44 0.23 5.59
N LYS A 134 -12.36 -0.74 5.85
CA LYS A 134 -13.63 -0.88 5.12
C LYS A 134 -14.55 0.33 5.26
N GLN A 135 -14.44 1.10 6.34
CA GLN A 135 -15.23 2.29 6.62
C GLN A 135 -14.98 3.40 5.58
N VAL A 136 -13.79 3.42 4.97
CA VAL A 136 -13.44 4.40 3.93
C VAL A 136 -14.15 4.11 2.61
N ASN A 137 -14.67 2.89 2.42
CA ASN A 137 -15.51 2.51 1.28
C ASN A 137 -16.98 2.89 1.52
N ILE A 138 -17.26 4.17 1.60
CA ILE A 138 -18.56 4.75 2.03
C ILE A 138 -19.75 4.39 1.15
N THR A 139 -19.54 3.99 -0.10
CA THR A 139 -20.62 3.60 -1.03
C THR A 139 -20.73 2.08 -1.21
N GLY A 140 -19.83 1.29 -0.61
CA GLY A 140 -19.72 -0.14 -0.88
C GLY A 140 -19.11 -0.50 -2.25
N THR A 141 -18.99 0.46 -3.15
CA THR A 141 -18.44 0.26 -4.51
C THR A 141 -17.06 0.89 -4.73
N LEU A 142 -16.59 1.69 -3.76
CA LEU A 142 -15.25 2.27 -3.76
C LEU A 142 -14.24 1.22 -3.28
N ARG A 143 -12.97 1.63 -3.19
CA ARG A 143 -11.88 0.78 -2.71
C ARG A 143 -11.65 1.05 -1.23
N SER A 144 -11.63 -0.01 -0.44
CA SER A 144 -11.13 0.05 0.93
C SER A 144 -9.62 0.17 0.88
N PRO A 145 -8.99 1.06 1.65
CA PRO A 145 -7.54 1.09 1.76
C PRO A 145 -7.00 -0.26 2.24
N LEU A 146 -6.00 -0.77 1.53
CA LEU A 146 -5.31 -2.01 1.88
C LEU A 146 -4.23 -1.71 2.92
N VAL A 147 -4.31 -2.35 4.07
CA VAL A 147 -3.35 -2.18 5.17
C VAL A 147 -2.45 -3.41 5.23
N THR A 148 -1.15 -3.19 5.13
CA THR A 148 -0.12 -4.24 5.15
C THR A 148 0.97 -3.86 6.14
N TYR A 149 1.53 -4.86 6.83
CA TYR A 149 2.75 -4.71 7.61
C TYR A 149 3.93 -5.16 6.76
N ILE A 150 4.99 -4.36 6.75
CA ILE A 150 6.19 -4.57 5.94
C ILE A 150 7.41 -4.54 6.84
N LYS A 151 8.30 -5.49 6.65
CA LYS A 151 9.63 -5.50 7.24
C LYS A 151 10.67 -5.41 6.14
N ALA A 152 11.44 -4.32 6.15
CA ALA A 152 12.50 -4.04 5.19
C ALA A 152 13.83 -3.87 5.95
N GLY A 153 14.76 -4.77 5.68
CA GLY A 153 16.02 -4.75 6.41
C GLY A 153 15.92 -5.24 7.85
N GLN A 154 16.83 -4.73 8.68
CA GLN A 154 16.91 -5.13 10.08
C GLN A 154 16.21 -4.17 11.04
N LYS A 155 16.10 -2.90 10.67
CA LYS A 155 15.65 -1.83 11.55
C LYS A 155 14.41 -1.08 11.08
N PHE A 156 13.98 -1.26 9.84
CA PHE A 156 12.82 -0.58 9.31
C PHE A 156 11.69 -1.57 9.08
N ASP A 157 10.70 -1.49 9.90
CA ASP A 157 9.40 -2.10 9.71
C ASP A 157 8.32 -1.02 9.80
N PHE A 158 7.26 -1.16 9.06
CA PHE A 158 6.24 -0.12 8.95
C PHE A 158 4.90 -0.68 8.50
N THR A 159 3.85 0.04 8.83
CA THR A 159 2.53 -0.20 8.25
C THR A 159 2.35 0.65 7.00
N LEU A 160 2.06 -0.03 5.89
CA LEU A 160 1.76 0.60 4.60
C LEU A 160 0.26 0.53 4.31
N VAL A 161 -0.32 1.69 4.01
CA VAL A 161 -1.72 1.84 3.62
C VAL A 161 -1.80 2.29 2.18
N ILE A 162 -2.37 1.45 1.31
CA ILE A 162 -2.53 1.75 -0.11
C ILE A 162 -3.94 2.28 -0.36
N VAL A 163 -4.01 3.50 -0.88
CA VAL A 163 -5.23 4.28 -1.06
C VAL A 163 -5.58 4.40 -2.55
N HIS A 164 -6.88 4.37 -2.86
CA HIS A 164 -7.41 4.83 -4.13
C HIS A 164 -8.77 5.49 -3.88
N GLN A 165 -8.78 6.81 -3.77
CA GLN A 165 -9.99 7.58 -3.51
C GLN A 165 -10.88 7.70 -4.75
N LYS A 166 -12.07 8.25 -4.56
CA LYS A 166 -13.06 8.46 -5.62
C LYS A 166 -12.47 9.25 -6.77
N GLY A 167 -12.39 8.61 -7.94
CA GLY A 167 -12.07 9.27 -9.21
C GLY A 167 -13.23 10.11 -9.75
N SER A 168 -13.01 10.73 -10.92
CA SER A 168 -13.94 11.63 -11.61
C SER A 168 -14.00 13.05 -11.03
N GLY A 169 -14.50 13.98 -11.83
CA GLY A 169 -14.74 15.37 -11.42
C GLY A 169 -16.17 15.62 -10.98
N GLY A 170 -16.42 16.85 -10.49
CA GLY A 170 -17.72 17.35 -10.08
C GLY A 170 -17.94 17.32 -8.56
N ALA A 171 -18.88 18.14 -8.10
CA ALA A 171 -19.13 18.41 -6.70
C ALA A 171 -19.41 17.15 -5.85
N GLU A 172 -20.12 16.16 -6.40
CA GLU A 172 -20.38 14.91 -5.68
C GLU A 172 -19.12 14.07 -5.52
N ALA A 173 -18.26 13.98 -6.53
CA ALA A 173 -16.99 13.28 -6.41
C ALA A 173 -16.06 13.98 -5.40
N ASP A 174 -16.06 15.32 -5.38
CA ASP A 174 -15.30 16.11 -4.41
C ASP A 174 -15.79 15.88 -3.00
N ARG A 175 -17.10 15.85 -2.78
CA ARG A 175 -17.72 15.54 -1.49
C ARG A 175 -17.34 14.12 -1.02
N LEU A 176 -17.38 13.13 -1.90
CA LEU A 176 -16.98 11.76 -1.57
C LEU A 176 -15.50 11.66 -1.21
N ARG A 177 -14.61 12.34 -1.95
CA ARG A 177 -13.17 12.40 -1.61
C ARG A 177 -12.94 13.03 -0.24
N GLN A 178 -13.63 14.13 0.06
CA GLN A 178 -13.54 14.76 1.37
C GLN A 178 -13.97 13.81 2.48
N GLN A 179 -15.12 13.14 2.33
CA GLN A 179 -15.58 12.14 3.29
C GLN A 179 -14.58 10.99 3.47
N GLN A 180 -14.00 10.48 2.37
CA GLN A 180 -12.95 9.47 2.45
C GLN A 180 -11.72 9.98 3.19
N SER A 181 -11.29 11.21 2.95
CA SER A 181 -10.17 11.84 3.65
C SER A 181 -10.42 11.99 5.15
N ASP A 182 -11.64 12.37 5.54
CA ASP A 182 -12.03 12.49 6.95
C ASP A 182 -12.06 11.12 7.65
N LEU A 183 -12.51 10.09 6.96
CA LEU A 183 -12.49 8.71 7.47
C LEU A 183 -11.06 8.15 7.55
N LEU A 184 -10.24 8.39 6.53
CA LEU A 184 -8.81 8.04 6.57
C LEU A 184 -8.11 8.71 7.76
N ARG A 185 -8.42 9.99 8.04
CA ARG A 185 -7.91 10.68 9.21
C ARG A 185 -8.28 9.97 10.50
N LYS A 186 -9.54 9.54 10.65
CA LYS A 186 -9.99 8.81 11.84
C LYS A 186 -9.26 7.48 12.01
N GLU A 187 -9.08 6.74 10.91
CA GLU A 187 -8.31 5.49 10.93
C GLU A 187 -6.85 5.71 11.33
N VAL A 188 -6.19 6.75 10.78
CA VAL A 188 -4.83 7.14 11.15
C VAL A 188 -4.75 7.50 12.63
N ASP A 189 -5.68 8.33 13.13
CA ASP A 189 -5.69 8.73 14.54
C ASP A 189 -5.92 7.54 15.47
N GLN A 190 -6.80 6.60 15.12
CA GLN A 190 -7.03 5.38 15.89
C GLN A 190 -5.82 4.46 15.86
N TYR A 191 -5.21 4.29 14.69
CA TYR A 191 -4.00 3.50 14.53
C TYR A 191 -2.87 4.02 15.42
N GLN A 192 -2.58 5.32 15.37
CA GLN A 192 -1.49 5.93 16.13
C GLN A 192 -1.74 6.01 17.64
N LYS A 193 -3.00 6.01 18.09
CA LYS A 193 -3.35 5.94 19.52
C LYS A 193 -3.19 4.55 20.10
N ASN A 194 -3.17 3.52 19.29
CA ASN A 194 -2.96 2.16 19.74
C ASN A 194 -1.47 1.92 20.03
N SER A 195 -1.12 1.78 21.30
CA SER A 195 0.26 1.56 21.74
C SER A 195 0.91 0.25 21.22
N GLN A 196 0.13 -0.64 20.65
CA GLN A 196 0.61 -1.87 20.00
C GLN A 196 0.84 -1.70 18.50
N SER A 197 0.45 -0.56 17.94
CA SER A 197 0.69 -0.27 16.52
C SER A 197 2.12 0.20 16.30
N ASP A 198 2.66 -0.13 15.13
CA ASP A 198 3.93 0.39 14.67
C ASP A 198 3.83 1.92 14.49
N PRO A 199 4.75 2.71 15.06
CA PRO A 199 4.75 4.16 14.87
C PRO A 199 5.01 4.58 13.42
N ASP A 200 5.69 3.69 12.64
CA ASP A 200 6.01 3.94 11.25
C ASP A 200 4.81 3.63 10.36
N LEU A 201 4.09 4.68 10.00
CA LEU A 201 2.92 4.61 9.14
C LEU A 201 3.18 5.37 7.83
N ILE A 202 2.97 4.69 6.71
CA ILE A 202 3.07 5.27 5.37
C ILE A 202 1.73 5.09 4.65
N LEU A 203 1.16 6.18 4.17
CA LEU A 203 0.03 6.17 3.25
C LEU A 203 0.53 6.51 1.85
N LEU A 204 0.15 5.72 0.85
CA LEU A 204 0.42 6.04 -0.54
C LEU A 204 -0.72 5.62 -1.47
N GLY A 205 -0.77 6.24 -2.64
CA GLY A 205 -1.77 5.89 -3.64
C GLY A 205 -2.26 7.08 -4.45
N ASP A 206 -3.33 6.82 -5.19
CA ASP A 206 -4.08 7.82 -5.92
C ASP A 206 -5.18 8.42 -5.04
N PHE A 207 -4.96 9.66 -4.60
CA PHE A 207 -5.90 10.43 -3.79
C PHE A 207 -6.91 11.20 -4.66
N ASN A 208 -6.74 11.17 -5.98
CA ASN A 208 -7.57 11.88 -6.95
C ASN A 208 -7.75 13.38 -6.68
N SER A 209 -6.86 13.96 -5.87
CA SER A 209 -6.82 15.39 -5.53
C SER A 209 -5.42 15.79 -5.06
N PRO A 210 -4.97 17.04 -5.33
CA PRO A 210 -3.71 17.55 -4.81
C PRO A 210 -3.68 17.57 -3.28
N SER A 211 -2.48 17.48 -2.67
CA SER A 211 -2.33 17.43 -1.21
C SER A 211 -2.91 18.70 -0.53
N TRP A 212 -2.84 19.85 -1.19
CA TRP A 212 -3.35 21.13 -0.68
C TRP A 212 -4.86 21.31 -0.86
N ALA A 213 -5.54 20.48 -1.67
CA ALA A 213 -6.97 20.62 -1.95
C ALA A 213 -7.84 20.40 -0.71
N ASP A 214 -9.03 21.03 -0.67
CA ASP A 214 -9.97 20.90 0.46
C ASP A 214 -10.41 19.45 0.67
N GLN A 215 -10.47 18.66 -0.39
CA GLN A 215 -10.78 17.24 -0.33
C GLN A 215 -9.79 16.46 0.57
N ASN A 216 -8.54 16.92 0.71
CA ASN A 216 -7.52 16.31 1.57
C ASN A 216 -7.33 17.04 2.91
N ARG A 217 -8.22 17.96 3.30
CA ARG A 217 -8.10 18.72 4.56
C ARG A 217 -7.96 17.78 5.76
N GLY A 218 -8.81 16.78 5.89
CA GLY A 218 -8.75 15.82 6.99
C GLY A 218 -7.36 15.20 7.17
N LEU A 219 -6.75 14.75 6.08
CA LEU A 219 -5.41 14.16 6.10
C LEU A 219 -4.29 15.17 6.35
N ARG A 220 -4.43 16.44 5.90
CA ARG A 220 -3.45 17.48 6.24
C ARG A 220 -3.40 17.79 7.72
N ASP A 221 -4.53 17.65 8.41
CA ASP A 221 -4.63 17.87 9.87
C ASP A 221 -4.22 16.61 10.65
N ALA A 222 -3.95 15.48 9.98
CA ALA A 222 -3.41 14.28 10.59
C ALA A 222 -1.93 14.48 10.98
N PRO A 223 -1.40 13.67 11.89
CA PRO A 223 0.03 13.67 12.22
C PRO A 223 0.86 12.99 11.10
N LEU A 224 0.64 13.44 9.87
CA LEU A 224 1.28 12.98 8.65
C LEU A 224 1.98 14.14 7.92
N ILE A 225 2.99 13.79 7.13
CA ILE A 225 3.66 14.70 6.20
C ILE A 225 3.49 14.14 4.80
N PHE A 226 2.90 14.91 3.90
CA PHE A 226 2.87 14.61 2.49
C PHE A 226 4.24 14.93 1.86
N LEU A 227 5.04 13.90 1.58
CA LEU A 227 6.35 14.06 0.94
C LEU A 227 6.21 14.70 -0.45
N THR A 228 5.15 14.37 -1.18
CA THR A 228 4.85 14.91 -2.52
C THR A 228 4.62 16.40 -2.55
N ARG A 229 4.35 17.03 -1.41
CA ARG A 229 4.22 18.49 -1.31
C ARG A 229 5.51 19.21 -1.75
N SER A 230 6.66 18.58 -1.62
CA SER A 230 7.95 19.14 -2.05
C SER A 230 8.06 19.30 -3.57
N VAL A 231 7.30 18.51 -4.34
CA VAL A 231 7.26 18.57 -5.81
C VAL A 231 6.01 19.24 -6.35
N GLU A 232 5.01 19.50 -5.50
CA GLU A 232 3.87 20.36 -5.83
C GLU A 232 4.37 21.80 -5.91
N THR A 233 4.36 22.38 -7.09
CA THR A 233 4.63 23.82 -7.23
C THR A 233 3.46 24.60 -6.64
N ASN A 234 3.70 25.82 -6.13
CA ASN A 234 2.71 26.77 -5.59
C ASN A 234 1.53 26.95 -6.55
N ALA A 235 0.51 26.13 -6.46
CA ALA A 235 -0.13 25.74 -7.66
C ALA A 235 -1.63 25.55 -7.58
N GLN A 236 -2.34 26.34 -6.82
CA GLN A 236 -3.74 26.63 -7.17
C GLN A 236 -3.87 27.08 -8.62
N GLU A 237 -2.87 27.77 -9.16
CA GLU A 237 -2.88 28.26 -10.54
C GLU A 237 -2.49 27.24 -11.62
N ASN A 238 -1.71 26.20 -11.30
CA ASN A 238 -1.08 25.36 -12.30
C ASN A 238 -1.80 24.04 -12.61
N CYS A 239 -2.59 23.48 -11.70
CA CYS A 239 -3.35 22.27 -11.95
C CYS A 239 -4.41 22.41 -13.06
N LEU A 240 -5.03 23.57 -13.19
CA LEU A 240 -6.15 23.78 -14.10
C LEU A 240 -5.77 24.44 -15.44
N LYS A 241 -4.61 25.10 -15.54
CA LYS A 241 -4.29 25.98 -16.68
C LYS A 241 -3.36 25.40 -17.74
N LYS A 242 -2.65 24.29 -17.48
CA LYS A 242 -1.69 23.75 -18.47
C LYS A 242 -1.79 22.24 -18.62
N ARG A 243 -2.71 21.80 -19.45
CA ARG A 243 -2.62 20.49 -20.10
C ARG A 243 -1.31 20.43 -20.88
N GLY A 244 -0.29 19.81 -20.31
CA GLY A 244 0.92 19.46 -21.04
C GLY A 244 2.13 20.34 -20.79
N GLN A 245 2.47 20.70 -19.57
CA GLN A 245 3.85 21.04 -19.20
C GLN A 245 3.99 21.67 -17.79
N PRO A 246 4.33 21.06 -16.74
CA PRO A 246 5.45 21.60 -16.03
C PRO A 246 6.52 20.54 -15.81
N LYS A 247 7.68 20.80 -16.37
CA LYS A 247 8.91 20.08 -16.00
C LYS A 247 9.74 20.99 -15.08
N THR A 248 10.48 20.39 -14.16
CA THR A 248 11.52 21.10 -13.42
C THR A 248 12.62 21.54 -14.38
N PRO A 249 13.54 22.46 -13.99
CA PRO A 249 14.72 22.77 -14.79
C PRO A 249 15.51 21.54 -15.22
N GLU A 250 15.50 20.47 -14.40
CA GLU A 250 16.16 19.19 -14.68
C GLU A 250 15.31 18.28 -15.60
N GLY A 251 14.18 18.76 -16.10
CA GLY A 251 13.33 18.05 -17.04
C GLY A 251 12.39 17.02 -16.40
N ARG A 252 12.22 17.02 -15.07
CA ARG A 252 11.32 16.09 -14.37
C ARG A 252 9.86 16.53 -14.43
N PRO A 253 8.90 15.61 -14.51
CA PRO A 253 7.47 15.95 -14.45
C PRO A 253 7.10 16.63 -13.12
N ARG A 254 6.19 17.60 -13.18
CA ARG A 254 5.59 18.24 -12.00
C ARG A 254 4.14 17.81 -11.77
N TYR A 255 3.69 16.78 -12.43
CA TYR A 255 2.36 16.19 -12.29
C TYR A 255 2.48 14.67 -12.24
N SER A 256 1.60 14.03 -11.50
CA SER A 256 1.49 12.56 -11.49
C SER A 256 0.36 12.06 -12.39
N ASN A 257 -0.64 12.91 -12.72
CA ASN A 257 -1.71 12.57 -13.64
C ASN A 257 -1.81 13.59 -14.78
N ARG A 258 -1.82 13.06 -16.00
CA ARG A 258 -1.87 13.88 -17.21
C ARG A 258 -3.19 14.61 -17.40
N GLY A 259 -4.30 13.97 -17.05
CA GLY A 259 -5.65 14.51 -17.27
C GLY A 259 -5.88 15.78 -16.48
N THR A 260 -5.43 15.79 -15.23
CA THR A 260 -5.54 16.93 -14.32
C THR A 260 -4.38 17.91 -14.43
N GLY A 261 -3.21 17.45 -14.87
CA GLY A 261 -1.96 18.22 -14.83
C GLY A 261 -1.45 18.47 -13.41
N CYS A 262 -1.96 17.71 -12.42
CA CYS A 262 -1.66 17.85 -11.00
C CYS A 262 -0.90 16.66 -10.44
N VAL A 263 -0.30 16.83 -9.27
CA VAL A 263 0.13 15.72 -8.41
C VAL A 263 -1.09 15.27 -7.62
N ILE A 264 -1.59 14.07 -7.90
CA ILE A 264 -2.73 13.45 -7.21
C ILE A 264 -2.39 12.07 -6.66
N ASP A 265 -1.23 11.55 -7.04
CA ASP A 265 -0.64 10.35 -6.47
C ASP A 265 0.34 10.78 -5.38
N HIS A 266 0.12 10.34 -4.14
CA HIS A 266 0.85 10.85 -2.98
C HIS A 266 1.55 9.75 -2.19
N ILE A 267 2.61 10.17 -1.48
CA ILE A 267 3.24 9.43 -0.37
C ILE A 267 3.20 10.36 0.83
N ALA A 268 2.57 9.90 1.91
CA ALA A 268 2.51 10.59 3.19
C ALA A 268 3.05 9.67 4.29
N VAL A 269 3.82 10.21 5.21
CA VAL A 269 4.51 9.48 6.29
C VAL A 269 4.12 10.02 7.65
N SER A 270 4.13 9.16 8.69
CA SER A 270 3.98 9.59 10.08
C SER A 270 5.14 10.50 10.49
N LYS A 271 4.81 11.55 11.30
CA LYS A 271 5.76 12.58 11.72
C LYS A 271 6.76 12.04 12.74
N SER A 272 7.99 12.53 12.65
CA SER A 272 9.03 12.41 13.68
C SER A 272 8.61 13.11 15.01
N PRO A 273 9.12 12.69 16.21
CA PRO A 273 10.00 11.55 16.40
C PRO A 273 9.23 10.24 16.43
N LYS A 274 9.87 9.15 16.06
CA LYS A 274 9.31 7.79 16.04
C LYS A 274 8.26 7.55 14.95
N GLY A 275 8.37 8.20 13.80
CA GLY A 275 7.53 7.96 12.64
C GLY A 275 8.37 7.80 11.39
N ALA A 276 7.83 7.20 10.34
CA ALA A 276 8.51 6.87 9.08
C ALA A 276 9.19 8.06 8.36
N GLU A 277 9.01 9.29 8.86
CA GLU A 277 9.76 10.46 8.43
C GLU A 277 11.26 10.34 8.72
N GLU A 278 11.66 9.63 9.79
CA GLU A 278 13.07 9.48 10.17
C GLU A 278 13.86 8.64 9.16
N GLU A 279 13.23 7.63 8.59
CA GLU A 279 13.83 6.73 7.60
C GLU A 279 13.79 7.33 6.19
N TYR A 280 12.90 8.29 5.94
CA TYR A 280 12.84 8.96 4.64
C TYR A 280 14.15 9.67 4.32
N ILE A 281 14.70 9.42 3.13
CA ILE A 281 15.88 10.13 2.64
C ILE A 281 15.42 11.46 2.00
N PRO A 282 15.75 12.60 2.60
CA PRO A 282 15.35 13.90 2.08
C PRO A 282 15.72 14.07 0.60
N GLN A 283 14.82 14.70 -0.16
CA GLN A 283 14.97 14.98 -1.60
C GLN A 283 15.00 13.72 -2.52
N SER A 284 14.77 12.52 -1.96
CA SER A 284 14.68 11.29 -2.77
C SER A 284 13.34 11.12 -3.49
N LEU A 285 12.32 11.91 -3.11
CA LEU A 285 11.01 11.84 -3.76
C LEU A 285 11.09 12.29 -5.20
N GLN A 286 10.55 11.47 -6.10
CA GLN A 286 10.54 11.73 -7.53
C GLN A 286 9.21 11.30 -8.15
N ILE A 287 8.68 12.11 -9.07
CA ILE A 287 7.73 11.66 -10.08
C ILE A 287 8.57 11.18 -11.25
N LEU A 288 8.44 9.89 -11.58
CA LEU A 288 9.27 9.26 -12.62
C LEU A 288 8.72 9.60 -14.01
N ASP A 289 9.59 9.70 -14.97
CA ASP A 289 9.25 9.85 -16.39
C ASP A 289 9.80 8.64 -17.17
N PRO A 290 9.11 7.49 -17.15
CA PRO A 290 9.63 6.25 -17.72
C PRO A 290 9.54 6.20 -19.24
N GLN A 291 8.97 7.20 -19.89
CA GLN A 291 8.79 7.18 -21.34
C GLN A 291 10.10 7.01 -22.13
N LYS A 292 11.17 7.70 -21.69
CA LYS A 292 12.49 7.60 -22.33
C LYS A 292 13.11 6.22 -22.14
N ASP A 293 12.98 5.68 -20.92
CA ASP A 293 13.54 4.37 -20.57
C ASP A 293 12.85 3.22 -21.32
N LEU A 294 11.59 3.42 -21.71
CA LEU A 294 10.78 2.47 -22.46
C LEU A 294 10.80 2.70 -23.97
N GLY A 295 11.56 3.71 -24.44
CA GLY A 295 11.68 4.03 -25.87
C GLY A 295 10.43 4.63 -26.48
N PHE A 296 9.55 5.26 -25.70
CA PHE A 296 8.40 5.98 -26.26
C PHE A 296 8.82 7.34 -26.82
N ASN A 297 8.41 7.61 -28.07
CA ASN A 297 8.77 8.83 -28.78
C ASN A 297 8.02 10.08 -28.27
N SER A 298 7.01 9.90 -27.43
CA SER A 298 6.23 11.01 -26.87
C SER A 298 5.44 10.60 -25.63
N ASP A 299 5.15 11.58 -24.75
CA ASP A 299 4.24 11.44 -23.63
C ASP A 299 2.88 10.84 -24.08
N ARG A 300 2.36 11.31 -25.21
CA ARG A 300 1.08 10.83 -25.75
C ARG A 300 1.08 9.32 -25.97
N THR A 301 2.16 8.77 -26.50
CA THR A 301 2.29 7.32 -26.75
C THR A 301 2.38 6.55 -25.44
N TYR A 302 3.15 7.05 -24.47
CA TYR A 302 3.23 6.48 -23.14
C TYR A 302 1.84 6.42 -22.47
N PHE A 303 1.14 7.55 -22.42
CA PHE A 303 -0.17 7.63 -21.78
C PHE A 303 -1.24 6.78 -22.48
N ALA A 304 -1.15 6.59 -23.79
CA ALA A 304 -2.07 5.72 -24.52
C ALA A 304 -1.80 4.22 -24.30
N LYS A 305 -0.56 3.83 -24.02
CA LYS A 305 -0.13 2.43 -23.97
C LYS A 305 0.12 1.91 -22.55
N VAL A 306 0.41 2.78 -21.59
CA VAL A 306 0.80 2.39 -20.23
C VAL A 306 -0.22 2.90 -19.21
N SER A 307 -0.24 4.22 -18.94
CA SER A 307 -1.14 4.84 -17.96
C SER A 307 -1.20 6.35 -18.19
N ASP A 308 -2.32 6.99 -17.85
CA ASP A 308 -2.42 8.45 -17.73
C ASP A 308 -1.82 9.00 -16.43
N HIS A 309 -1.30 8.13 -15.57
CA HIS A 309 -0.50 8.45 -14.39
C HIS A 309 0.98 8.22 -14.63
N LEU A 310 1.81 8.87 -13.82
CA LEU A 310 3.24 8.65 -13.70
C LEU A 310 3.55 8.07 -12.31
N PRO A 311 4.50 7.12 -12.21
CA PRO A 311 4.87 6.55 -10.92
C PRO A 311 5.50 7.60 -10.00
N VAL A 312 5.22 7.50 -8.70
CA VAL A 312 5.85 8.32 -7.65
C VAL A 312 6.68 7.42 -6.76
N ARG A 313 7.93 7.82 -6.48
CA ARG A 313 8.89 7.05 -5.70
C ARG A 313 9.55 7.90 -4.62
N ALA A 314 9.77 7.30 -3.45
CA ALA A 314 10.63 7.81 -2.39
C ALA A 314 11.61 6.71 -1.94
N ILE A 315 12.71 7.08 -1.31
CA ILE A 315 13.72 6.15 -0.79
C ILE A 315 13.75 6.26 0.74
N PHE A 316 13.82 5.10 1.41
CA PHE A 316 13.88 5.00 2.86
C PHE A 316 15.11 4.18 3.28
N ARG A 317 15.73 4.56 4.42
CA ARG A 317 16.81 3.78 5.07
C ARG A 317 16.21 2.55 5.74
N THR A 318 16.99 1.47 5.77
CA THR A 318 16.60 0.17 6.36
C THR A 318 17.57 -0.30 7.46
N LYS A 319 18.59 0.51 7.75
CA LYS A 319 19.63 0.28 8.77
C LYS A 319 19.70 1.38 9.79
#